data_7c661ae71b220f679528b4e3bb91b3f5
#
_entry.id   7c661ae71b220f679528b4e3bb91b3f5
#
_cell.length_a   1.000
_cell.length_b   1.000
_cell.length_c   1.000
_cell.angle_alpha   90.00
_cell.angle_beta   90.00
_cell.angle_gamma   90.00
#
_symmetry.space_group_name_H-M   'P 1'
#
loop_
_entity.id
_entity.type
_entity.pdbx_description
1 polymer ?
#
loop_
_entity_poly.entity_id
_entity_poly.type
_entity_poly.pdbx_seq_one_letter_code
_entity_poly.pdbx_strand_id
1 'polypeptide(L)'
;MNKITRKFFAILLSCMLVVAGVATPAKTTDNAVIAAENVAKTGTVTMTVERITIGQGYLVSPVQVEIQNGDTVDTVFKRVMDAKGFKYDDNGYLASIENADTGKINIPAEISAMPDTTVWGNPNPVKAPTNTANDGNSYANKGLGSSSYHTMAGWMFTINNVFSNEGAASTPVKDGDVIRWQFSVYGYGADIGSDTESYTGIKKVTFANKDELIKEAATLVNNKTMMKDADVKVEYNNAIKVLEKYNPSETEVKNELTKLKNVQKDFVKKTTVTKASVKGIKNVKGFKAKVAVKKIKGVTGYQYKYSNNKKFKKAVVKSTKKNTLTTKKFKKNQKCYVTVRAYKKVNGIKYYGRWSKVKA
;
A
#
# COMPACT_ATOMS: atom_id res chain seq x y z
N MET A 1 4.45 12.93 -21.69
CA MET A 1 3.34 12.45 -20.83
C MET A 1 2.03 13.09 -21.27
N ASN A 2 1.09 12.26 -21.69
CA ASN A 2 -0.17 12.71 -22.31
C ASN A 2 -1.10 13.37 -21.26
N LYS A 3 -1.84 14.43 -21.65
CA LYS A 3 -2.81 15.16 -20.78
C LYS A 3 -3.86 14.28 -20.09
N ILE A 4 -4.06 13.05 -20.54
CA ILE A 4 -4.97 12.05 -19.97
C ILE A 4 -4.42 11.51 -18.64
N THR A 5 -3.12 11.30 -18.52
CA THR A 5 -2.46 10.76 -17.33
C THR A 5 -2.52 11.72 -16.14
N ARG A 6 -2.46 13.04 -16.39
CA ARG A 6 -2.57 14.07 -15.33
C ARG A 6 -3.96 14.20 -14.71
N LYS A 7 -5.03 13.84 -15.44
CA LYS A 7 -6.41 13.88 -14.90
C LYS A 7 -6.75 12.71 -13.99
N PHE A 8 -6.06 11.58 -14.11
CA PHE A 8 -6.28 10.41 -13.26
C PHE A 8 -5.63 10.55 -11.87
N PHE A 9 -4.50 11.25 -11.78
CA PHE A 9 -3.83 11.49 -10.49
C PHE A 9 -4.60 12.45 -9.58
N ALA A 10 -5.33 13.42 -10.13
CA ALA A 10 -6.07 14.42 -9.36
C ALA A 10 -7.36 13.89 -8.70
N ILE A 11 -7.85 12.70 -9.06
CA ILE A 11 -9.07 12.11 -8.49
C ILE A 11 -8.76 11.26 -7.23
N LEU A 12 -7.53 10.85 -7.03
CA LEU A 12 -7.08 10.06 -5.88
C LEU A 12 -6.81 10.89 -4.61
N LEU A 13 -6.74 12.23 -4.74
CA LEU A 13 -6.27 13.10 -3.63
C LEU A 13 -7.40 13.77 -2.81
N SER A 14 -8.69 13.47 -3.02
CA SER A 14 -9.77 14.24 -2.40
C SER A 14 -10.65 13.49 -1.38
N CYS A 15 -10.12 12.50 -0.67
CA CYS A 15 -10.83 11.88 0.46
C CYS A 15 -9.94 11.79 1.70
N MET A 16 -9.38 12.91 2.15
CA MET A 16 -8.91 13.03 3.54
C MET A 16 -10.08 13.58 4.38
N LEU A 17 -10.64 12.75 5.23
CA LEU A 17 -11.44 13.19 6.38
C LEU A 17 -10.60 12.92 7.64
N VAL A 18 -10.23 14.00 8.30
CA VAL A 18 -9.66 14.01 9.65
C VAL A 18 -10.77 13.59 10.62
N VAL A 19 -10.53 12.54 11.39
CA VAL A 19 -11.29 12.24 12.62
C VAL A 19 -10.29 12.13 13.75
N ALA A 20 -10.25 13.15 14.59
CA ALA A 20 -9.60 13.09 15.89
C ALA A 20 -10.52 12.33 16.86
N GLY A 21 -9.99 11.36 17.59
CA GLY A 21 -10.75 10.66 18.63
C GLY A 21 -9.98 9.51 19.29
N VAL A 22 -9.44 9.80 20.46
CA VAL A 22 -9.17 8.93 21.63
C VAL A 22 -8.60 7.51 21.38
N ALA A 23 -7.41 7.31 21.94
CA ALA A 23 -6.63 6.08 21.90
C ALA A 23 -7.21 4.98 22.80
N THR A 24 -7.38 3.79 22.22
CA THR A 24 -7.27 2.51 22.90
C THR A 24 -6.35 1.61 22.08
N PRO A 25 -5.45 0.81 22.69
CA PRO A 25 -4.51 0.00 21.93
C PRO A 25 -5.21 -1.24 21.37
N ALA A 26 -5.72 -1.14 20.17
CA ALA A 26 -6.14 -2.30 19.38
C ALA A 26 -5.04 -2.61 18.37
N LYS A 27 -4.57 -3.85 18.32
CA LYS A 27 -3.75 -4.39 17.24
C LYS A 27 -4.49 -4.21 15.91
N THR A 28 -4.29 -3.09 15.25
CA THR A 28 -4.80 -2.85 13.91
C THR A 28 -3.66 -3.00 12.91
N THR A 29 -3.78 -4.00 12.06
CA THR A 29 -3.03 -4.17 10.81
C THR A 29 -3.45 -3.10 9.80
N ASP A 30 -3.51 -1.84 10.19
CA ASP A 30 -3.86 -0.75 9.29
C ASP A 30 -2.61 -0.28 8.55
N ASN A 31 -2.51 -0.67 7.28
CA ASN A 31 -1.53 -0.17 6.32
C ASN A 31 -1.96 1.22 5.78
N ALA A 32 -2.35 2.13 6.68
CA ALA A 32 -2.56 3.53 6.32
C ALA A 32 -1.21 4.21 6.00
N VAL A 33 -1.24 5.28 5.22
CA VAL A 33 -0.07 6.13 5.04
C VAL A 33 0.37 6.63 6.40
N ILE A 34 1.64 6.38 6.77
CA ILE A 34 2.21 6.85 8.03
C ILE A 34 2.59 8.32 7.83
N ALA A 35 1.90 9.20 8.54
CA ALA A 35 2.09 10.64 8.42
C ALA A 35 3.32 11.14 9.18
N ALA A 36 3.97 12.17 8.64
CA ALA A 36 4.95 12.96 9.37
C ALA A 36 4.25 13.98 10.26
N GLU A 37 4.70 14.11 11.52
CA GLU A 37 4.08 15.03 12.46
C GLU A 37 4.44 16.49 12.15
N ASN A 38 3.40 17.35 12.03
CA ASN A 38 3.42 18.82 12.08
C ASN A 38 4.45 19.61 11.23
N VAL A 39 5.12 18.99 10.25
CA VAL A 39 6.04 19.66 9.32
C VAL A 39 5.53 19.52 7.90
N ALA A 40 5.86 20.49 7.04
CA ALA A 40 5.44 20.48 5.64
C ALA A 40 5.94 19.19 4.95
N LYS A 41 5.00 18.40 4.47
CA LYS A 41 5.25 17.19 3.69
C LYS A 41 6.00 17.55 2.41
N THR A 42 7.12 16.88 2.15
CA THR A 42 7.92 17.08 0.93
C THR A 42 7.75 15.94 -0.09
N GLY A 43 7.21 14.78 0.33
CA GLY A 43 7.00 13.63 -0.54
C GLY A 43 6.48 12.41 0.20
N THR A 44 6.61 11.26 -0.44
CA THR A 44 6.24 9.95 0.10
C THR A 44 7.27 8.92 -0.34
N VAL A 45 7.75 8.12 0.59
CA VAL A 45 8.58 6.94 0.30
C VAL A 45 7.79 5.66 0.54
N THR A 46 8.28 4.54 0.04
CA THR A 46 7.75 3.21 0.36
C THR A 46 8.77 2.48 1.22
N MET A 47 8.33 1.85 2.31
CA MET A 47 9.22 1.08 3.18
C MET A 47 8.70 -0.34 3.41
N THR A 48 9.66 -1.27 3.58
CA THR A 48 9.43 -2.65 4.03
C THR A 48 10.42 -3.01 5.15
N VAL A 49 10.06 -4.00 5.99
CA VAL A 49 10.99 -4.69 6.90
C VAL A 49 10.83 -6.19 6.68
N GLU A 50 11.90 -6.84 6.24
CA GLU A 50 11.90 -8.17 5.62
C GLU A 50 12.71 -9.18 6.45
N ARG A 51 12.17 -10.38 6.64
CA ARG A 51 12.80 -11.53 7.30
C ARG A 51 12.80 -12.74 6.36
N ILE A 52 12.93 -12.48 5.07
CA ILE A 52 12.76 -13.48 4.00
C ILE A 52 13.86 -14.54 4.06
N THR A 53 15.08 -14.17 4.43
CA THR A 53 16.24 -15.06 4.57
C THR A 53 16.06 -16.15 5.61
N ILE A 54 15.18 -15.93 6.57
CA ILE A 54 14.82 -16.92 7.60
C ILE A 54 13.40 -17.49 7.41
N GLY A 55 12.76 -17.22 6.25
CA GLY A 55 11.44 -17.74 5.90
C GLY A 55 10.28 -17.14 6.67
N GLN A 56 10.46 -16.00 7.35
CA GLN A 56 9.42 -15.36 8.16
C GLN A 56 8.68 -14.21 7.43
N GLY A 57 8.96 -14.02 6.13
CA GLY A 57 8.30 -13.02 5.30
C GLY A 57 8.51 -11.58 5.79
N TYR A 58 7.49 -10.75 5.62
CA TYR A 58 7.53 -9.37 6.09
C TYR A 58 7.25 -9.24 7.59
N LEU A 59 8.04 -8.43 8.29
CA LEU A 59 7.67 -7.84 9.57
C LEU A 59 6.78 -6.61 9.33
N VAL A 60 7.17 -5.78 8.36
CA VAL A 60 6.38 -4.66 7.86
C VAL A 60 6.21 -4.85 6.37
N SER A 61 4.99 -5.22 5.94
CA SER A 61 4.61 -5.29 4.53
C SER A 61 4.71 -3.90 3.88
N PRO A 62 4.78 -3.81 2.54
CA PRO A 62 4.92 -2.54 1.85
C PRO A 62 3.98 -1.45 2.37
N VAL A 63 4.55 -0.34 2.86
CA VAL A 63 3.82 0.78 3.45
C VAL A 63 4.33 2.10 2.86
N GLN A 64 3.41 3.03 2.57
CA GLN A 64 3.77 4.40 2.21
C GLN A 64 3.99 5.24 3.46
N VAL A 65 5.04 6.04 3.45
CA VAL A 65 5.42 6.93 4.55
C VAL A 65 5.57 8.34 4.02
N GLU A 66 4.88 9.29 4.64
CA GLU A 66 5.09 10.70 4.34
C GLU A 66 6.44 11.16 4.86
N ILE A 67 7.17 11.91 4.04
CA ILE A 67 8.46 12.47 4.39
C ILE A 67 8.43 13.99 4.46
N GLN A 68 9.35 14.53 5.23
CA GLN A 68 9.60 15.96 5.41
C GLN A 68 11.07 16.27 5.11
N ASN A 69 11.37 17.56 5.02
CA ASN A 69 12.75 17.99 4.75
C ASN A 69 13.70 17.53 5.88
N GLY A 70 14.84 16.95 5.50
CA GLY A 70 15.82 16.43 6.44
C GLY A 70 15.59 14.98 6.89
N ASP A 71 14.53 14.32 6.41
CA ASP A 71 14.34 12.90 6.70
C ASP A 71 15.45 12.03 6.11
N THR A 72 15.85 11.05 6.88
CA THR A 72 16.83 10.01 6.52
C THR A 72 16.18 8.64 6.58
N VAL A 73 16.87 7.60 6.13
CA VAL A 73 16.41 6.20 6.25
C VAL A 73 16.09 5.85 7.70
N ASP A 74 16.90 6.32 8.64
CA ASP A 74 16.72 6.12 10.07
C ASP A 74 15.44 6.78 10.61
N THR A 75 15.22 8.06 10.29
CA THR A 75 14.03 8.78 10.77
C THR A 75 12.73 8.18 10.20
N VAL A 76 12.77 7.73 8.95
CA VAL A 76 11.64 7.01 8.33
C VAL A 76 11.40 5.66 9.00
N PHE A 77 12.47 4.89 9.26
CA PHE A 77 12.39 3.61 9.97
C PHE A 77 11.75 3.78 11.34
N LYS A 78 12.28 4.69 12.17
CA LYS A 78 11.76 4.97 13.51
C LYS A 78 10.29 5.36 13.48
N ARG A 79 9.91 6.26 12.59
CA ARG A 79 8.51 6.68 12.40
C ARG A 79 7.57 5.49 12.12
N VAL A 80 8.01 4.55 11.28
CA VAL A 80 7.20 3.36 10.95
C VAL A 80 7.13 2.40 12.14
N MET A 81 8.27 2.12 12.78
CA MET A 81 8.33 1.15 13.86
C MET A 81 7.54 1.64 15.08
N ASP A 82 7.67 2.92 15.43
CA ASP A 82 6.91 3.54 16.49
C ASP A 82 5.41 3.54 16.23
N ALA A 83 4.99 3.90 15.01
CA ALA A 83 3.59 3.87 14.61
C ALA A 83 2.97 2.45 14.65
N LYS A 84 3.80 1.41 14.50
CA LYS A 84 3.38 0.00 14.60
C LYS A 84 3.60 -0.61 15.98
N GLY A 85 4.16 0.15 16.93
CA GLY A 85 4.39 -0.28 18.30
C GLY A 85 5.53 -1.29 18.47
N PHE A 86 6.46 -1.36 17.52
CA PHE A 86 7.68 -2.14 17.69
C PHE A 86 8.69 -1.39 18.55
N LYS A 87 9.43 -2.15 19.36
CA LYS A 87 10.61 -1.68 20.05
C LYS A 87 11.85 -2.20 19.32
N TYR A 88 12.90 -1.41 19.33
CA TYR A 88 14.15 -1.72 18.64
C TYR A 88 15.32 -1.11 19.39
N ASP A 89 16.50 -1.70 19.19
CA ASP A 89 17.77 -1.18 19.67
C ASP A 89 18.55 -0.63 18.49
N ASP A 90 18.68 0.71 18.46
CA ASP A 90 19.33 1.45 17.40
C ASP A 90 20.18 2.58 17.99
N ASN A 91 21.50 2.37 17.98
CA ASN A 91 22.51 3.32 18.40
C ASN A 91 23.38 3.77 17.23
N GLY A 92 22.75 4.09 16.08
CA GLY A 92 23.39 4.38 14.81
C GLY A 92 23.61 3.13 13.95
N TYR A 93 23.31 1.97 14.51
CA TYR A 93 23.21 0.67 13.85
C TYR A 93 22.03 -0.08 14.44
N LEU A 94 21.12 -0.58 13.60
CA LEU A 94 19.96 -1.36 14.02
C LEU A 94 20.43 -2.72 14.57
N ALA A 95 20.62 -2.81 15.86
CA ALA A 95 21.12 -4.01 16.53
C ALA A 95 20.03 -5.09 16.61
N SER A 96 18.78 -4.71 16.94
CA SER A 96 17.68 -5.67 17.02
C SER A 96 16.29 -5.02 16.98
N ILE A 97 15.28 -5.85 16.68
CA ILE A 97 13.85 -5.50 16.76
C ILE A 97 13.17 -6.50 17.69
N GLU A 98 12.55 -5.99 18.78
CA GLU A 98 11.82 -6.84 19.75
C GLU A 98 10.58 -7.47 19.11
N ASN A 99 10.27 -8.70 19.49
CA ASN A 99 9.13 -9.47 18.98
C ASN A 99 9.08 -9.59 17.44
N ALA A 100 10.22 -9.40 16.78
CA ALA A 100 10.33 -9.54 15.33
C ALA A 100 10.54 -10.98 14.87
N ASP A 101 10.73 -11.91 15.78
CA ASP A 101 10.99 -13.32 15.48
C ASP A 101 9.77 -14.18 15.84
N THR A 102 9.39 -15.06 14.92
CA THR A 102 8.32 -16.04 15.16
C THR A 102 8.83 -17.33 15.81
N GLY A 103 10.15 -17.49 15.94
CA GLY A 103 10.82 -18.71 16.42
C GLY A 103 10.76 -19.88 15.43
N LYS A 104 10.21 -19.69 14.22
CA LYS A 104 10.13 -20.71 13.17
C LYS A 104 10.95 -20.26 11.98
N ILE A 105 12.10 -20.90 11.77
CA ILE A 105 12.96 -20.60 10.63
C ILE A 105 12.71 -21.61 9.48
N ASN A 106 12.86 -21.10 8.28
CA ASN A 106 12.90 -21.86 7.04
C ASN A 106 13.91 -21.18 6.10
N ILE A 107 15.18 -21.48 6.31
CA ILE A 107 16.28 -20.87 5.53
C ILE A 107 16.18 -21.39 4.10
N PRO A 108 16.15 -20.49 3.09
CA PRO A 108 16.17 -20.88 1.68
C PRO A 108 17.33 -21.81 1.35
N ALA A 109 17.08 -22.82 0.52
CA ALA A 109 18.09 -23.80 0.12
C ALA A 109 19.30 -23.15 -0.54
N GLU A 110 19.08 -22.05 -1.26
CA GLU A 110 20.15 -21.27 -1.91
C GLU A 110 21.12 -20.66 -0.88
N ILE A 111 20.63 -20.23 0.29
CA ILE A 111 21.49 -19.72 1.37
C ILE A 111 22.24 -20.88 2.02
N SER A 112 21.52 -21.98 2.32
CA SER A 112 22.15 -23.17 2.92
C SER A 112 23.20 -23.85 2.01
N ALA A 113 23.15 -23.59 0.71
CA ALA A 113 24.10 -24.06 -0.28
C ALA A 113 25.27 -23.09 -0.54
N MET A 114 25.29 -21.93 0.13
CA MET A 114 26.41 -20.99 0.00
C MET A 114 27.69 -21.61 0.55
N PRO A 115 28.88 -21.23 0.03
CA PRO A 115 30.15 -21.79 0.48
C PRO A 115 30.45 -21.43 1.94
N ASP A 116 31.11 -22.32 2.65
CA ASP A 116 31.70 -22.00 3.94
C ASP A 116 32.72 -20.87 3.77
N THR A 117 32.85 -20.02 4.78
CA THR A 117 33.76 -18.87 4.71
C THR A 117 34.64 -18.79 5.95
N THR A 118 35.76 -18.12 5.82
CA THR A 118 36.61 -17.75 6.95
C THR A 118 36.37 -16.28 7.28
N VAL A 119 35.97 -15.99 8.50
CA VAL A 119 35.88 -14.62 8.99
C VAL A 119 37.23 -14.11 9.39
N TRP A 120 37.55 -12.87 9.07
CA TRP A 120 38.81 -12.23 9.44
C TRP A 120 39.09 -12.43 10.93
N GLY A 121 40.24 -13.06 11.24
CA GLY A 121 40.66 -13.37 12.63
C GLY A 121 40.14 -14.71 13.19
N ASN A 122 39.28 -15.45 12.46
CA ASN A 122 38.87 -16.80 12.85
C ASN A 122 39.47 -17.84 11.86
N PRO A 123 40.37 -18.72 12.31
CA PRO A 123 40.96 -19.71 11.43
C PRO A 123 40.01 -20.87 11.05
N ASN A 124 38.89 -20.99 11.74
CA ASN A 124 37.93 -22.06 11.48
C ASN A 124 36.87 -21.58 10.46
N PRO A 125 36.57 -22.40 9.44
CA PRO A 125 35.49 -22.10 8.51
C PRO A 125 34.15 -21.97 9.24
N VAL A 126 33.39 -20.92 8.90
CA VAL A 126 32.02 -20.71 9.34
C VAL A 126 31.12 -21.28 8.26
N LYS A 127 30.25 -22.22 8.66
CA LYS A 127 29.32 -22.91 7.76
C LYS A 127 28.13 -22.05 7.42
N ALA A 128 27.60 -22.21 6.22
CA ALA A 128 26.32 -21.63 5.87
C ALA A 128 25.20 -22.15 6.81
N PRO A 129 24.24 -21.30 7.18
CA PRO A 129 23.17 -21.67 8.13
C PRO A 129 22.23 -22.71 7.52
N THR A 130 21.71 -23.58 8.39
CA THR A 130 20.67 -24.55 8.06
C THR A 130 19.46 -24.36 8.98
N ASN A 131 18.33 -25.01 8.67
CA ASN A 131 17.13 -24.94 9.52
C ASN A 131 17.31 -25.54 10.93
N THR A 132 18.40 -26.23 11.17
CA THR A 132 18.77 -26.80 12.48
C THR A 132 19.80 -25.95 13.22
N ALA A 133 20.42 -24.99 12.54
CA ALA A 133 21.47 -24.17 13.12
C ALA A 133 20.85 -23.04 13.97
N ASN A 134 21.13 -23.09 15.25
CA ASN A 134 20.95 -22.00 16.18
C ASN A 134 22.27 -21.82 16.92
N ASP A 135 23.33 -21.52 16.16
CA ASP A 135 24.68 -21.30 16.65
C ASP A 135 24.96 -19.81 16.94
N GLY A 136 23.99 -18.94 16.62
CA GLY A 136 24.07 -17.54 16.91
C GLY A 136 23.78 -17.24 18.38
N ASN A 137 24.77 -16.78 19.11
CA ASN A 137 24.51 -16.01 20.31
C ASN A 137 23.80 -14.74 19.90
N SER A 138 22.52 -14.63 20.18
CA SER A 138 21.80 -13.38 19.99
C SER A 138 22.49 -12.31 20.85
N TYR A 139 23.19 -11.38 20.23
CA TYR A 139 23.65 -10.15 20.89
C TYR A 139 22.47 -9.39 21.48
N ALA A 140 21.34 -9.51 20.83
CA ALA A 140 20.11 -8.95 21.26
C ALA A 140 19.34 -9.99 22.08
N ASN A 141 19.55 -10.01 23.38
CA ASN A 141 18.63 -10.69 24.32
C ASN A 141 17.17 -10.22 24.23
N LYS A 142 16.83 -9.42 23.21
CA LYS A 142 15.56 -8.71 23.08
C LYS A 142 14.86 -8.87 21.74
N GLY A 143 15.30 -9.75 20.83
CA GLY A 143 14.60 -9.95 19.57
C GLY A 143 15.49 -10.36 18.39
N LEU A 144 14.97 -10.21 17.17
CA LEU A 144 15.70 -10.53 15.95
C LEU A 144 16.74 -9.45 15.66
N GLY A 145 18.00 -9.83 15.58
CA GLY A 145 19.09 -8.87 15.36
C GLY A 145 20.44 -9.48 15.09
N SER A 146 21.47 -8.73 15.38
CA SER A 146 22.86 -9.13 15.16
C SER A 146 23.14 -10.48 15.79
N SER A 147 23.75 -11.37 15.00
CA SER A 147 24.08 -12.75 15.37
C SER A 147 22.87 -13.64 15.72
N SER A 148 21.64 -13.26 15.39
CA SER A 148 20.51 -14.17 15.48
C SER A 148 20.58 -15.23 14.38
N TYR A 149 20.47 -16.50 14.76
CA TYR A 149 20.57 -17.69 13.90
C TYR A 149 21.95 -17.95 13.26
N HIS A 150 22.81 -16.94 13.15
CA HIS A 150 24.16 -17.07 12.62
C HIS A 150 25.04 -15.90 13.04
N THR A 151 26.33 -16.13 13.28
CA THR A 151 27.28 -15.09 13.75
C THR A 151 27.46 -13.92 12.79
N MET A 152 27.17 -14.11 11.51
CA MET A 152 27.25 -13.07 10.46
C MET A 152 25.90 -12.36 10.21
N ALA A 153 24.86 -12.67 11.00
CA ALA A 153 23.54 -12.13 10.78
C ALA A 153 23.40 -10.70 11.30
N GLY A 154 22.52 -9.95 10.65
CA GLY A 154 22.17 -8.59 11.06
C GLY A 154 21.21 -7.90 10.11
N TRP A 155 20.75 -6.70 10.50
CA TRP A 155 19.89 -5.87 9.69
C TRP A 155 20.70 -4.99 8.74
N MET A 156 20.25 -4.95 7.49
CA MET A 156 20.78 -4.07 6.45
C MET A 156 19.66 -3.38 5.71
N PHE A 157 19.94 -2.30 4.99
CA PHE A 157 18.96 -1.62 4.19
C PHE A 157 19.44 -1.32 2.78
N THR A 158 18.48 -1.20 1.85
CA THR A 158 18.70 -0.67 0.51
C THR A 158 17.79 0.53 0.27
N ILE A 159 18.24 1.45 -0.58
CA ILE A 159 17.40 2.47 -1.22
C ILE A 159 17.42 2.19 -2.72
N ASN A 160 16.22 2.08 -3.32
CA ASN A 160 16.05 1.83 -4.74
C ASN A 160 16.91 0.63 -5.21
N ASN A 161 16.85 -0.45 -4.44
CA ASN A 161 17.58 -1.72 -4.68
C ASN A 161 19.12 -1.60 -4.66
N VAL A 162 19.67 -0.55 -4.03
CA VAL A 162 21.10 -0.33 -3.86
C VAL A 162 21.44 -0.28 -2.37
N PHE A 163 22.44 -1.06 -1.94
CA PHE A 163 22.98 -0.96 -0.58
C PHE A 163 23.72 0.36 -0.43
N SER A 164 23.46 1.06 0.69
CA SER A 164 24.17 2.29 1.01
C SER A 164 25.56 1.98 1.56
N ASN A 165 26.53 2.84 1.21
CA ASN A 165 27.85 2.83 1.84
C ASN A 165 27.86 3.63 3.15
N GLU A 166 26.75 4.29 3.48
CA GLU A 166 26.60 5.11 4.68
C GLU A 166 25.55 4.51 5.62
N GLY A 167 25.63 4.85 6.90
CA GLY A 167 24.63 4.47 7.87
C GLY A 167 23.26 5.12 7.61
N ALA A 168 22.20 4.51 8.13
CA ALA A 168 20.82 4.96 7.91
C ALA A 168 20.57 6.40 8.35
N ALA A 169 21.24 6.86 9.41
CA ALA A 169 21.12 8.24 9.90
C ALA A 169 21.76 9.28 8.97
N SER A 170 22.74 8.89 8.17
CA SER A 170 23.44 9.75 7.20
C SER A 170 22.90 9.65 5.79
N THR A 171 21.96 8.75 5.52
CA THR A 171 21.42 8.49 4.18
C THR A 171 20.10 9.25 4.00
N PRO A 172 20.08 10.36 3.25
CA PRO A 172 18.86 11.15 3.05
C PRO A 172 17.86 10.42 2.13
N VAL A 173 16.58 10.70 2.32
CA VAL A 173 15.49 10.16 1.51
C VAL A 173 14.78 11.23 0.70
N LYS A 174 14.19 10.87 -0.43
CA LYS A 174 13.44 11.76 -1.32
C LYS A 174 12.17 11.11 -1.86
N ASP A 175 11.31 11.93 -2.43
CA ASP A 175 10.02 11.47 -2.95
C ASP A 175 10.17 10.33 -3.96
N GLY A 176 9.42 9.27 -3.74
CA GLY A 176 9.40 8.07 -4.58
C GLY A 176 10.43 7.00 -4.24
N ASP A 177 11.31 7.21 -3.27
CA ASP A 177 12.28 6.19 -2.85
C ASP A 177 11.59 4.93 -2.29
N VAL A 178 12.26 3.79 -2.49
CA VAL A 178 11.92 2.51 -1.87
C VAL A 178 13.01 2.12 -0.89
N ILE A 179 12.65 2.03 0.39
CA ILE A 179 13.54 1.64 1.47
C ILE A 179 13.19 0.21 1.87
N ARG A 180 14.16 -0.68 1.81
CA ARG A 180 13.98 -2.07 2.23
C ARG A 180 14.95 -2.37 3.35
N TRP A 181 14.44 -2.56 4.57
CA TRP A 181 15.21 -3.13 5.66
C TRP A 181 15.13 -4.65 5.56
N GLN A 182 16.27 -5.31 5.48
CA GLN A 182 16.38 -6.73 5.19
C GLN A 182 17.25 -7.40 6.27
N PHE A 183 16.73 -8.47 6.84
CA PHE A 183 17.51 -9.31 7.73
C PHE A 183 18.40 -10.23 6.89
N SER A 184 19.72 -10.06 7.00
CA SER A 184 20.71 -10.98 6.44
C SER A 184 21.00 -12.06 7.48
N VAL A 185 21.00 -13.33 7.10
CA VAL A 185 21.36 -14.42 7.99
C VAL A 185 22.79 -14.91 7.74
N TYR A 186 23.38 -14.61 6.57
CA TYR A 186 24.71 -15.11 6.23
C TYR A 186 25.54 -14.17 5.36
N GLY A 187 26.84 -14.19 5.55
CA GLY A 187 27.81 -13.49 4.70
C GLY A 187 27.77 -11.98 4.82
N TYR A 188 27.28 -11.44 5.98
CA TYR A 188 27.16 -9.99 6.19
C TYR A 188 26.41 -9.27 5.09
N GLY A 189 25.38 -9.90 4.54
CA GLY A 189 24.55 -9.36 3.48
C GLY A 189 24.77 -10.00 2.09
N ALA A 190 25.73 -10.89 1.88
CA ALA A 190 25.89 -11.60 0.62
C ALA A 190 24.60 -12.34 0.22
N ASP A 191 23.92 -12.92 1.19
CA ASP A 191 22.64 -13.61 1.06
C ASP A 191 21.46 -12.71 0.70
N ILE A 192 21.58 -11.41 0.75
CA ILE A 192 20.59 -10.42 0.31
C ILE A 192 21.10 -9.51 -0.81
N GLY A 193 22.29 -9.84 -1.39
CA GLY A 193 22.82 -9.16 -2.57
C GLY A 193 23.84 -8.05 -2.28
N SER A 194 24.28 -7.88 -1.04
CA SER A 194 25.37 -6.96 -0.70
C SER A 194 26.71 -7.50 -1.17
N ASP A 195 27.57 -6.64 -1.68
CA ASP A 195 28.90 -7.00 -2.15
C ASP A 195 29.90 -7.10 -0.99
N THR A 196 30.07 -8.30 -0.51
CA THR A 196 30.94 -8.62 0.63
C THR A 196 32.05 -9.61 0.27
N GLU A 197 32.23 -9.94 -1.03
CA GLU A 197 33.13 -10.98 -1.51
C GLU A 197 34.58 -10.70 -1.11
N SER A 198 35.01 -9.44 -1.10
CA SER A 198 36.41 -9.06 -0.80
C SER A 198 36.88 -9.46 0.61
N TYR A 199 35.98 -9.63 1.58
CA TYR A 199 36.31 -9.98 2.95
C TYR A 199 35.64 -11.26 3.48
N THR A 200 34.61 -11.76 2.77
CA THR A 200 33.99 -13.05 3.09
C THR A 200 34.36 -14.17 2.15
N GLY A 201 34.84 -13.86 0.93
CA GLY A 201 35.00 -14.82 -0.16
C GLY A 201 33.67 -15.34 -0.71
N ILE A 202 32.53 -14.83 -0.22
CA ILE A 202 31.16 -15.25 -0.65
C ILE A 202 30.69 -14.33 -1.75
N LYS A 203 30.38 -14.89 -2.91
CA LYS A 203 29.70 -14.14 -3.99
C LYS A 203 28.29 -13.80 -3.58
N LYS A 204 27.91 -12.53 -3.78
CA LYS A 204 26.55 -12.06 -3.54
C LYS A 204 25.53 -12.77 -4.41
N VAL A 205 24.34 -13.00 -3.86
CA VAL A 205 23.19 -13.43 -4.65
C VAL A 205 22.70 -12.29 -5.53
N THR A 206 22.34 -12.59 -6.77
CA THR A 206 21.71 -11.61 -7.67
C THR A 206 20.20 -11.78 -7.63
N PHE A 207 19.49 -10.70 -7.36
CA PHE A 207 18.03 -10.68 -7.21
C PHE A 207 17.36 -9.87 -8.32
N ALA A 208 16.15 -10.27 -8.68
CA ALA A 208 15.25 -9.41 -9.44
C ALA A 208 14.91 -8.15 -8.62
N ASN A 209 14.81 -7.01 -9.31
CA ASN A 209 14.36 -5.77 -8.66
C ASN A 209 12.86 -5.83 -8.36
N LYS A 210 12.51 -5.79 -7.07
CA LYS A 210 11.14 -5.85 -6.56
C LYS A 210 10.48 -4.47 -6.34
N ASP A 211 11.21 -3.37 -6.49
CA ASP A 211 10.81 -2.04 -6.02
C ASP A 211 9.49 -1.55 -6.63
N GLU A 212 9.30 -1.74 -7.94
CA GLU A 212 8.05 -1.31 -8.58
C GLU A 212 6.83 -2.11 -8.10
N LEU A 213 7.00 -3.41 -7.83
CA LEU A 213 5.93 -4.24 -7.27
C LEU A 213 5.65 -3.85 -5.81
N ILE A 214 6.69 -3.54 -5.03
CA ILE A 214 6.59 -3.03 -3.65
C ILE A 214 5.81 -1.70 -3.63
N LYS A 215 6.17 -0.74 -4.49
CA LYS A 215 5.46 0.55 -4.63
C LYS A 215 3.99 0.37 -4.98
N GLU A 216 3.70 -0.49 -5.95
CA GLU A 216 2.34 -0.74 -6.41
C GLU A 216 1.50 -1.38 -5.29
N ALA A 217 2.05 -2.36 -4.56
CA ALA A 217 1.39 -2.99 -3.43
C ALA A 217 1.11 -1.98 -2.30
N ALA A 218 2.09 -1.15 -1.93
CA ALA A 218 1.94 -0.10 -0.92
C ALA A 218 0.89 0.94 -1.32
N THR A 219 0.82 1.30 -2.60
CA THR A 219 -0.19 2.24 -3.12
C THR A 219 -1.58 1.61 -3.07
N LEU A 220 -1.70 0.35 -3.46
CA LEU A 220 -2.99 -0.34 -3.53
C LEU A 220 -3.59 -0.57 -2.15
N VAL A 221 -2.81 -1.00 -1.18
CA VAL A 221 -3.31 -1.28 0.18
C VAL A 221 -3.92 -0.04 0.85
N ASN A 222 -3.43 1.14 0.51
CA ASN A 222 -4.01 2.41 0.97
C ASN A 222 -5.35 2.74 0.30
N ASN A 223 -5.69 2.12 -0.82
CA ASN A 223 -6.98 2.30 -1.48
C ASN A 223 -8.05 1.41 -0.84
N LYS A 224 -8.55 1.81 0.33
CA LYS A 224 -9.59 1.08 1.10
C LYS A 224 -10.82 0.71 0.26
N THR A 225 -11.11 1.45 -0.82
CA THR A 225 -12.25 1.16 -1.70
C THR A 225 -11.93 0.02 -2.66
N MET A 226 -10.75 0.02 -3.27
CA MET A 226 -10.30 -1.08 -4.13
C MET A 226 -10.09 -2.37 -3.33
N MET A 227 -9.50 -2.28 -2.14
CA MET A 227 -9.25 -3.42 -1.25
C MET A 227 -10.52 -4.12 -0.71
N LYS A 228 -11.71 -3.53 -0.90
CA LYS A 228 -13.01 -4.21 -0.65
C LYS A 228 -13.45 -5.11 -1.80
N ASP A 229 -12.82 -5.00 -2.96
CA ASP A 229 -13.11 -5.86 -4.11
C ASP A 229 -12.33 -7.18 -3.98
N ALA A 230 -13.02 -8.31 -4.16
CA ALA A 230 -12.43 -9.63 -3.95
C ALA A 230 -11.28 -9.92 -4.92
N ASP A 231 -11.46 -9.55 -6.21
CA ASP A 231 -10.44 -9.81 -7.24
C ASP A 231 -9.17 -9.01 -6.96
N VAL A 232 -9.35 -7.73 -6.57
CA VAL A 232 -8.24 -6.84 -6.18
C VAL A 232 -7.50 -7.38 -4.96
N LYS A 233 -8.24 -7.86 -3.95
CA LYS A 233 -7.63 -8.41 -2.73
C LYS A 233 -6.86 -9.70 -3.00
N VAL A 234 -7.39 -10.57 -3.87
CA VAL A 234 -6.70 -11.81 -4.27
C VAL A 234 -5.38 -11.47 -4.95
N GLU A 235 -5.38 -10.55 -5.91
CA GLU A 235 -4.18 -10.19 -6.67
C GLU A 235 -3.15 -9.46 -5.79
N TYR A 236 -3.60 -8.60 -4.86
CA TYR A 236 -2.73 -8.02 -3.83
C TYR A 236 -2.03 -9.11 -2.99
N ASN A 237 -2.77 -10.11 -2.54
CA ASN A 237 -2.19 -11.22 -1.77
C ASN A 237 -1.21 -12.06 -2.60
N ASN A 238 -1.45 -12.23 -3.90
CA ASN A 238 -0.52 -12.90 -4.81
C ASN A 238 0.77 -12.08 -4.97
N ALA A 239 0.65 -10.75 -5.10
CA ALA A 239 1.80 -9.85 -5.15
C ALA A 239 2.65 -9.97 -3.87
N ILE A 240 2.03 -9.98 -2.69
CA ILE A 240 2.76 -10.17 -1.42
C ILE A 240 3.47 -11.53 -1.40
N LYS A 241 2.82 -12.62 -1.84
CA LYS A 241 3.46 -13.94 -1.92
C LYS A 241 4.69 -13.95 -2.84
N VAL A 242 4.64 -13.26 -3.99
CA VAL A 242 5.80 -13.14 -4.88
C VAL A 242 6.91 -12.32 -4.23
N LEU A 243 6.54 -11.22 -3.57
CA LEU A 243 7.49 -10.36 -2.85
C LEU A 243 8.18 -11.10 -1.68
N GLU A 244 7.49 -12.00 -1.00
CA GLU A 244 8.02 -12.82 0.11
C GLU A 244 8.87 -14.01 -0.34
N LYS A 245 8.91 -14.33 -1.64
CA LYS A 245 9.87 -15.31 -2.15
C LYS A 245 11.30 -14.79 -2.00
N TYR A 246 12.19 -15.66 -1.60
CA TYR A 246 13.61 -15.32 -1.44
C TYR A 246 14.17 -14.80 -2.76
N ASN A 247 14.13 -15.58 -3.81
CA ASN A 247 14.68 -15.23 -5.12
C ASN A 247 13.69 -15.48 -6.27
N PRO A 248 12.61 -14.68 -6.41
CA PRO A 248 11.73 -14.80 -7.56
C PRO A 248 12.47 -14.33 -8.82
N SER A 249 12.13 -14.92 -9.97
CA SER A 249 12.70 -14.47 -11.25
C SER A 249 12.18 -13.07 -11.62
N GLU A 250 12.95 -12.34 -12.45
CA GLU A 250 12.49 -11.04 -12.99
C GLU A 250 11.17 -11.16 -13.75
N THR A 251 10.99 -12.25 -14.50
CA THR A 251 9.75 -12.52 -15.23
C THR A 251 8.58 -12.67 -14.29
N GLU A 252 8.76 -13.37 -13.17
CA GLU A 252 7.71 -13.54 -12.17
C GLU A 252 7.32 -12.21 -11.53
N VAL A 253 8.29 -11.39 -11.13
CA VAL A 253 8.03 -10.04 -10.56
C VAL A 253 7.32 -9.14 -11.57
N LYS A 254 7.77 -9.10 -12.83
CA LYS A 254 7.14 -8.31 -13.90
C LYS A 254 5.73 -8.76 -14.23
N ASN A 255 5.50 -10.08 -14.29
CA ASN A 255 4.18 -10.65 -14.55
C ASN A 255 3.22 -10.28 -13.43
N GLU A 256 3.63 -10.39 -12.19
CA GLU A 256 2.80 -10.08 -11.03
C GLU A 256 2.48 -8.59 -10.95
N LEU A 257 3.45 -7.71 -11.19
CA LEU A 257 3.22 -6.27 -11.31
C LEU A 257 2.17 -5.96 -12.40
N THR A 258 2.26 -6.66 -13.53
CA THR A 258 1.31 -6.49 -14.63
C THR A 258 -0.10 -6.91 -14.23
N LYS A 259 -0.26 -8.05 -13.58
CA LYS A 259 -1.55 -8.53 -13.07
C LYS A 259 -2.14 -7.57 -12.05
N LEU A 260 -1.32 -7.11 -11.08
CA LEU A 260 -1.74 -6.18 -10.05
C LEU A 260 -2.23 -4.84 -10.66
N LYS A 261 -1.54 -4.33 -11.67
CA LYS A 261 -1.97 -3.13 -12.42
C LYS A 261 -3.24 -3.37 -13.25
N ASN A 262 -3.41 -4.56 -13.81
CA ASN A 262 -4.57 -4.88 -14.65
C ASN A 262 -5.83 -5.03 -13.80
N VAL A 263 -5.79 -5.72 -12.66
CA VAL A 263 -6.96 -5.85 -11.78
C VAL A 263 -7.45 -4.49 -11.28
N GLN A 264 -6.53 -3.55 -11.03
CA GLN A 264 -6.89 -2.17 -10.67
C GLN A 264 -7.57 -1.42 -11.84
N LYS A 265 -7.04 -1.57 -13.07
CA LYS A 265 -7.68 -0.99 -14.27
C LYS A 265 -9.08 -1.55 -14.48
N ASP A 266 -9.26 -2.85 -14.30
CA ASP A 266 -10.55 -3.50 -14.42
C ASP A 266 -11.51 -3.04 -13.33
N PHE A 267 -11.03 -2.88 -12.08
CA PHE A 267 -11.82 -2.29 -11.02
C PHE A 267 -12.30 -0.89 -11.39
N VAL A 268 -11.42 -0.02 -11.86
CA VAL A 268 -11.77 1.33 -12.31
C VAL A 268 -12.80 1.27 -13.45
N LYS A 269 -12.60 0.42 -14.45
CA LYS A 269 -13.53 0.24 -15.58
C LYS A 269 -14.91 -0.23 -15.13
N LYS A 270 -14.98 -1.23 -14.22
CA LYS A 270 -16.27 -1.74 -13.73
C LYS A 270 -16.98 -0.77 -12.79
N THR A 271 -16.27 0.09 -12.05
CA THR A 271 -16.84 1.01 -11.07
C THR A 271 -17.06 2.43 -11.60
N THR A 272 -16.38 2.84 -12.66
CA THR A 272 -16.58 4.16 -13.29
C THR A 272 -17.99 4.32 -13.81
N VAL A 273 -18.63 5.45 -13.46
CA VAL A 273 -20.01 5.77 -13.82
C VAL A 273 -20.07 7.07 -14.63
N THR A 274 -20.62 6.98 -15.82
CA THR A 274 -20.85 8.14 -16.70
C THR A 274 -21.77 9.16 -16.03
N LYS A 275 -21.43 10.45 -16.16
CA LYS A 275 -22.24 11.55 -15.63
C LYS A 275 -23.63 11.54 -16.27
N ALA A 276 -24.65 11.56 -15.42
CA ALA A 276 -26.04 11.63 -15.90
C ALA A 276 -26.39 13.05 -16.38
N SER A 277 -27.38 13.14 -17.28
CA SER A 277 -27.97 14.41 -17.70
C SER A 277 -29.48 14.33 -17.65
N VAL A 278 -30.13 15.37 -17.12
CA VAL A 278 -31.58 15.51 -17.10
C VAL A 278 -32.04 15.87 -18.52
N LYS A 279 -32.82 14.97 -19.16
CA LYS A 279 -33.41 15.20 -20.49
C LYS A 279 -34.53 16.24 -20.42
N GLY A 280 -35.41 16.11 -19.43
CA GLY A 280 -36.53 17.03 -19.26
C GLY A 280 -37.25 16.85 -17.93
N ILE A 281 -38.02 17.87 -17.58
CA ILE A 281 -38.93 17.90 -16.46
C ILE A 281 -40.31 18.29 -17.00
N LYS A 282 -41.34 17.51 -16.66
CA LYS A 282 -42.72 17.79 -17.07
C LYS A 282 -43.61 17.82 -15.84
N ASN A 283 -44.53 18.77 -15.77
CA ASN A 283 -45.57 18.78 -14.76
C ASN A 283 -46.53 17.62 -15.02
N VAL A 284 -46.98 16.99 -13.94
CA VAL A 284 -48.01 15.94 -13.97
C VAL A 284 -49.06 16.19 -12.92
N LYS A 285 -50.26 15.60 -13.10
CA LYS A 285 -51.44 15.79 -12.21
C LYS A 285 -51.04 15.64 -10.74
N GLY A 286 -51.58 16.51 -9.89
CA GLY A 286 -51.34 16.49 -8.43
C GLY A 286 -50.10 17.25 -7.98
N PHE A 287 -49.70 18.32 -8.69
CA PHE A 287 -48.55 19.17 -8.34
C PHE A 287 -47.22 18.37 -8.19
N LYS A 288 -46.98 17.44 -9.09
CA LYS A 288 -45.78 16.61 -9.16
C LYS A 288 -45.01 16.91 -10.44
N ALA A 289 -43.70 16.59 -10.44
CA ALA A 289 -42.87 16.68 -11.62
C ALA A 289 -42.40 15.28 -12.03
N LYS A 290 -42.50 14.95 -13.33
CA LYS A 290 -41.91 13.77 -13.94
C LYS A 290 -40.57 14.19 -14.53
N VAL A 291 -39.47 13.65 -13.97
CA VAL A 291 -38.11 13.91 -14.39
C VAL A 291 -37.63 12.77 -15.27
N ALA A 292 -37.14 13.07 -16.46
CA ALA A 292 -36.55 12.11 -17.37
C ALA A 292 -35.04 12.36 -17.53
N VAL A 293 -34.27 11.30 -17.56
CA VAL A 293 -32.81 11.30 -17.69
C VAL A 293 -32.41 10.60 -18.98
N LYS A 294 -31.37 11.08 -19.66
CA LYS A 294 -30.82 10.38 -20.82
C LYS A 294 -30.35 8.99 -20.37
N LYS A 295 -30.87 7.93 -21.01
CA LYS A 295 -30.50 6.54 -20.67
C LYS A 295 -29.00 6.33 -20.87
N ILE A 296 -28.34 5.72 -19.87
CA ILE A 296 -26.92 5.39 -19.90
C ILE A 296 -26.79 3.86 -19.89
N LYS A 297 -26.05 3.32 -20.86
CA LYS A 297 -25.78 1.87 -20.95
C LYS A 297 -24.87 1.43 -19.79
N GLY A 298 -25.11 0.26 -19.23
CA GLY A 298 -24.25 -0.34 -18.22
C GLY A 298 -24.34 0.26 -16.82
N VAL A 299 -25.32 1.11 -16.52
CA VAL A 299 -25.60 1.56 -15.14
C VAL A 299 -26.70 0.72 -14.49
N THR A 300 -26.62 0.54 -13.17
CA THR A 300 -27.65 -0.18 -12.41
C THR A 300 -28.90 0.66 -12.20
N GLY A 301 -28.72 1.99 -12.11
CA GLY A 301 -29.83 2.90 -11.93
C GLY A 301 -29.41 4.35 -11.74
N TYR A 302 -30.36 5.14 -11.26
CA TYR A 302 -30.21 6.58 -11.09
C TYR A 302 -30.63 7.00 -9.69
N GLN A 303 -29.93 7.98 -9.14
CA GLN A 303 -30.28 8.65 -7.90
C GLN A 303 -30.67 10.09 -8.21
N TYR A 304 -31.89 10.45 -7.82
CA TYR A 304 -32.48 11.77 -8.01
C TYR A 304 -32.45 12.51 -6.70
N LYS A 305 -31.99 13.76 -6.74
CA LYS A 305 -32.07 14.72 -5.63
C LYS A 305 -32.92 15.89 -6.10
N TYR A 306 -34.05 16.18 -5.41
CA TYR A 306 -34.94 17.25 -5.78
C TYR A 306 -35.45 18.03 -4.56
N SER A 307 -35.77 19.32 -4.77
CA SER A 307 -36.21 20.25 -3.75
C SER A 307 -36.99 21.40 -4.42
N ASN A 308 -37.81 22.16 -3.64
CA ASN A 308 -38.30 23.44 -4.04
C ASN A 308 -37.30 24.58 -3.85
N ASN A 309 -36.13 24.31 -3.34
CA ASN A 309 -35.04 25.26 -3.08
C ASN A 309 -33.83 24.96 -3.97
N LYS A 310 -33.31 25.98 -4.68
CA LYS A 310 -32.18 25.86 -5.60
C LYS A 310 -30.90 25.38 -4.92
N LYS A 311 -30.71 25.69 -3.63
CA LYS A 311 -29.59 25.21 -2.80
C LYS A 311 -29.84 23.83 -2.19
N PHE A 312 -30.92 23.15 -2.58
CA PHE A 312 -31.32 21.81 -2.11
C PHE A 312 -31.50 21.71 -0.58
N LYS A 313 -31.92 22.80 0.10
CA LYS A 313 -32.35 22.71 1.49
C LYS A 313 -33.57 21.77 1.56
N LYS A 314 -33.62 20.88 2.56
CA LYS A 314 -34.67 19.85 2.74
C LYS A 314 -34.93 19.00 1.48
N ALA A 315 -33.86 18.63 0.74
CA ALA A 315 -33.99 17.86 -0.49
C ALA A 315 -34.44 16.42 -0.23
N VAL A 316 -35.26 15.90 -1.15
CA VAL A 316 -35.60 14.49 -1.20
C VAL A 316 -34.59 13.79 -2.11
N VAL A 317 -34.03 12.67 -1.63
CA VAL A 317 -33.13 11.81 -2.41
C VAL A 317 -33.81 10.45 -2.63
N LYS A 318 -33.94 10.03 -3.90
CA LYS A 318 -34.52 8.73 -4.26
C LYS A 318 -33.67 8.02 -5.31
N SER A 319 -33.48 6.71 -5.15
CA SER A 319 -32.82 5.84 -6.13
C SER A 319 -33.87 4.96 -6.83
N THR A 320 -33.66 4.73 -8.13
CA THR A 320 -34.50 3.83 -8.93
C THR A 320 -33.70 3.23 -10.07
N LYS A 321 -34.07 2.04 -10.54
CA LYS A 321 -33.50 1.43 -11.76
C LYS A 321 -33.99 2.13 -13.04
N LYS A 322 -35.15 2.84 -12.98
CA LYS A 322 -35.74 3.54 -14.14
C LYS A 322 -35.03 4.89 -14.36
N ASN A 323 -34.87 5.27 -15.62
CA ASN A 323 -34.35 6.59 -16.03
C ASN A 323 -35.40 7.72 -15.94
N THR A 324 -36.50 7.47 -15.25
CA THR A 324 -37.56 8.46 -14.94
C THR A 324 -37.96 8.35 -13.48
N LEU A 325 -38.31 9.48 -12.90
CA LEU A 325 -38.87 9.56 -11.55
C LEU A 325 -39.99 10.57 -11.50
N THR A 326 -41.12 10.23 -10.83
CA THR A 326 -42.13 11.20 -10.43
C THR A 326 -41.86 11.63 -8.98
N THR A 327 -41.80 12.94 -8.75
CA THR A 327 -41.48 13.52 -7.45
C THR A 327 -42.65 13.34 -6.45
N LYS A 328 -42.43 13.65 -5.17
CA LYS A 328 -43.50 13.93 -4.23
C LYS A 328 -44.23 15.19 -4.65
N LYS A 329 -45.41 15.41 -4.09
CA LYS A 329 -46.23 16.60 -4.31
C LYS A 329 -45.52 17.86 -3.80
N PHE A 330 -45.57 18.94 -4.59
CA PHE A 330 -45.15 20.30 -4.20
C PHE A 330 -46.38 21.14 -3.84
N LYS A 331 -46.16 22.30 -3.25
CA LYS A 331 -47.22 23.30 -3.12
C LYS A 331 -47.50 23.95 -4.48
N LYS A 332 -48.68 24.51 -4.67
CA LYS A 332 -49.03 25.26 -5.89
C LYS A 332 -47.98 26.35 -6.16
N ASN A 333 -47.61 26.53 -7.39
CA ASN A 333 -46.64 27.54 -7.88
C ASN A 333 -45.19 27.38 -7.35
N GLN A 334 -44.81 26.25 -6.78
CA GLN A 334 -43.43 25.97 -6.42
C GLN A 334 -42.61 25.41 -7.59
N LYS A 335 -41.39 25.91 -7.77
CA LYS A 335 -40.41 25.34 -8.72
C LYS A 335 -39.82 24.03 -8.18
N CYS A 336 -39.58 23.08 -9.06
CA CYS A 336 -38.89 21.83 -8.73
C CYS A 336 -37.46 21.88 -9.26
N TYR A 337 -36.49 22.07 -8.39
CA TYR A 337 -35.07 21.94 -8.72
C TYR A 337 -34.66 20.48 -8.60
N VAL A 338 -33.94 19.96 -9.62
CA VAL A 338 -33.52 18.57 -9.66
C VAL A 338 -32.09 18.46 -10.15
N THR A 339 -31.37 17.51 -9.54
CA THR A 339 -30.10 16.99 -10.04
C THR A 339 -30.11 15.47 -9.96
N VAL A 340 -29.42 14.82 -10.86
CA VAL A 340 -29.42 13.35 -10.97
C VAL A 340 -28.00 12.85 -11.14
N ARG A 341 -27.69 11.69 -10.56
CA ARG A 341 -26.49 10.92 -10.86
C ARG A 341 -26.84 9.47 -11.16
N ALA A 342 -26.07 8.83 -12.03
CA ALA A 342 -26.18 7.40 -12.24
C ALA A 342 -25.37 6.64 -11.21
N TYR A 343 -25.65 5.34 -11.03
CA TYR A 343 -24.84 4.45 -10.20
C TYR A 343 -24.72 3.07 -10.84
N LYS A 344 -23.59 2.41 -10.58
CA LYS A 344 -23.40 0.96 -10.76
C LYS A 344 -23.39 0.29 -9.39
N LYS A 345 -23.88 -0.93 -9.30
CA LYS A 345 -23.74 -1.79 -8.12
C LYS A 345 -22.80 -2.94 -8.49
N VAL A 346 -21.63 -2.98 -7.88
CA VAL A 346 -20.60 -4.01 -8.07
C VAL A 346 -20.32 -4.64 -6.71
N ASN A 347 -20.42 -5.96 -6.60
CA ASN A 347 -20.21 -6.70 -5.35
C ASN A 347 -20.96 -6.11 -4.14
N GLY A 348 -22.24 -5.74 -4.35
CA GLY A 348 -23.08 -5.14 -3.29
C GLY A 348 -22.88 -3.64 -3.08
N ILE A 349 -21.77 -3.06 -3.49
CA ILE A 349 -21.40 -1.65 -3.27
C ILE A 349 -21.91 -0.78 -4.41
N LYS A 350 -22.45 0.41 -4.06
CA LYS A 350 -22.89 1.40 -5.06
C LYS A 350 -21.78 2.41 -5.36
N TYR A 351 -21.37 2.49 -6.61
CA TYR A 351 -20.46 3.50 -7.15
C TYR A 351 -21.26 4.54 -7.90
N TYR A 352 -21.08 5.82 -7.56
CA TYR A 352 -21.86 6.91 -8.09
C TYR A 352 -21.06 7.78 -9.06
N GLY A 353 -21.70 8.15 -10.18
CA GLY A 353 -21.20 9.21 -11.04
C GLY A 353 -21.39 10.61 -10.42
N ARG A 354 -20.79 11.61 -11.05
CA ARG A 354 -21.00 13.02 -10.66
C ARG A 354 -22.45 13.44 -10.85
N TRP A 355 -22.93 14.37 -10.01
CA TRP A 355 -24.23 14.98 -10.17
C TRP A 355 -24.35 15.75 -11.48
N SER A 356 -25.53 15.72 -12.12
CA SER A 356 -25.84 16.53 -13.29
C SER A 356 -25.84 18.02 -12.94
N LYS A 357 -25.83 18.90 -13.98
CA LYS A 357 -26.27 20.28 -13.78
C LYS A 357 -27.67 20.30 -13.22
N VAL A 358 -27.97 21.28 -12.37
CA VAL A 358 -29.32 21.50 -11.82
C VAL A 358 -30.26 21.96 -12.94
N LYS A 359 -31.45 21.37 -13.01
CA LYS A 359 -32.56 21.85 -13.83
C LYS A 359 -33.76 22.17 -12.95
N ALA A 360 -34.65 23.10 -13.40
CA ALA A 360 -35.90 23.48 -12.78
C ALA A 360 -37.01 23.46 -13.79
#